data_97f2e546adbb3ded167522eb6fdebd44
#
_entry.id   97f2e546adbb3ded167522eb6fdebd44
#
_cell.length_a   1.000
_cell.length_b   1.000
_cell.length_c   1.000
_cell.angle_alpha   90.00
_cell.angle_beta   90.00
_cell.angle_gamma   90.00
#
_symmetry.space_group_name_H-M   'P 1'
#
loop_
_entity.id
_entity.type
_entity.pdbx_description
1 polymer ?
#
loop_
_entity_poly.entity_id
_entity_poly.type
_entity_poly.pdbx_seq_one_letter_code
_entity_poly.pdbx_strand_id
1 'polypeptide(L)'
;MANLQSIIAETSKSYDNSRNAIQNQINAIAGDLQAQQNRINAQYAQQAKSLDNQRNWQAQASSMAASRNGGSFGGSSELANKKFYQQSYVPAVTQMQTNQANDLSNAESQANQTRLNLQSQLASLEDEASRYAMQRYDAAVAAE
;
A
#
# COMPACT_ATOMS: atom_id res chain seq x y z
N MET A 1 -7.32 -34.91 40.07
CA MET A 1 -6.40 -33.80 40.36
C MET A 1 -6.41 -32.82 39.17
N ALA A 2 -6.60 -31.53 39.46
CA ALA A 2 -6.55 -30.51 38.41
C ALA A 2 -5.17 -30.46 37.79
N ASN A 3 -5.12 -30.38 36.43
CA ASN A 3 -3.89 -30.31 35.69
C ASN A 3 -3.90 -29.01 34.89
N LEU A 4 -3.04 -28.07 35.26
CA LEU A 4 -2.91 -26.76 34.63
C LEU A 4 -2.60 -26.89 33.14
N GLN A 5 -1.67 -27.78 32.78
CA GLN A 5 -1.30 -27.98 31.37
C GLN A 5 -2.47 -28.46 30.52
N SER A 6 -3.27 -29.37 31.04
CA SER A 6 -4.47 -29.88 30.38
C SER A 6 -5.50 -28.75 30.15
N ILE A 7 -5.72 -27.94 31.19
CA ILE A 7 -6.64 -26.79 31.13
C ILE A 7 -6.15 -25.74 30.13
N ILE A 8 -4.84 -25.44 30.15
CA ILE A 8 -4.24 -24.52 29.19
C ILE A 8 -4.43 -25.04 27.75
N ALA A 9 -4.19 -26.33 27.53
CA ALA A 9 -4.35 -26.94 26.21
C ALA A 9 -5.81 -26.86 25.73
N GLU A 10 -6.77 -27.17 26.59
CA GLU A 10 -8.20 -27.08 26.23
C GLU A 10 -8.63 -25.63 25.97
N THR A 11 -8.17 -24.69 26.77
CA THR A 11 -8.46 -23.27 26.64
C THR A 11 -7.83 -22.73 25.33
N SER A 12 -6.58 -23.07 25.08
CA SER A 12 -5.89 -22.70 23.84
C SER A 12 -6.69 -23.16 22.62
N LYS A 13 -7.22 -24.38 22.66
CA LYS A 13 -8.01 -24.95 21.59
C LYS A 13 -9.29 -24.17 21.32
N SER A 14 -9.96 -23.68 22.39
CA SER A 14 -11.19 -22.89 22.24
C SER A 14 -10.93 -21.51 21.62
N TYR A 15 -9.70 -20.98 21.70
CA TYR A 15 -9.31 -19.73 21.09
C TYR A 15 -8.65 -19.90 19.71
N ASP A 16 -8.39 -21.13 19.27
CA ASP A 16 -7.67 -21.40 18.01
C ASP A 16 -8.35 -20.79 16.80
N ASN A 17 -9.67 -20.84 16.70
CA ASN A 17 -10.40 -20.29 15.57
C ASN A 17 -10.19 -18.78 15.47
N SER A 18 -10.28 -18.07 16.59
CA SER A 18 -10.06 -16.62 16.63
C SER A 18 -8.61 -16.26 16.33
N ARG A 19 -7.67 -17.03 16.90
CA ARG A 19 -6.24 -16.86 16.65
C ARG A 19 -5.91 -17.06 15.17
N ASN A 20 -6.44 -18.12 14.58
CA ASN A 20 -6.21 -18.43 13.17
C ASN A 20 -6.82 -17.37 12.27
N ALA A 21 -8.01 -16.85 12.60
CA ALA A 21 -8.63 -15.78 11.83
C ALA A 21 -7.77 -14.51 11.82
N ILE A 22 -7.24 -14.12 12.99
CA ILE A 22 -6.35 -12.95 13.10
C ILE A 22 -5.04 -13.20 12.36
N GLN A 23 -4.45 -14.38 12.51
CA GLN A 23 -3.21 -14.75 11.83
C GLN A 23 -3.39 -14.74 10.32
N ASN A 24 -4.52 -15.23 9.81
CA ASN A 24 -4.84 -15.21 8.39
C ASN A 24 -4.98 -13.77 7.87
N GLN A 25 -5.58 -12.88 8.66
CA GLN A 25 -5.67 -11.46 8.31
C GLN A 25 -4.28 -10.82 8.23
N ILE A 26 -3.40 -11.13 9.20
CA ILE A 26 -2.01 -10.64 9.19
C ILE A 26 -1.29 -11.15 7.94
N ASN A 27 -1.43 -12.42 7.61
CA ASN A 27 -0.78 -13.01 6.44
C ASN A 27 -1.30 -12.42 5.13
N ALA A 28 -2.57 -11.99 5.09
CA ALA A 28 -3.17 -11.38 3.90
C ALA A 28 -2.69 -9.96 3.64
N ILE A 29 -2.17 -9.26 4.65
CA ILE A 29 -1.74 -7.85 4.52
C ILE A 29 -0.70 -7.68 3.43
N ALA A 30 0.30 -8.56 3.35
CA ALA A 30 1.37 -8.48 2.34
C ALA A 30 0.82 -8.59 0.93
N GLY A 31 -0.13 -9.51 0.70
CA GLY A 31 -0.79 -9.66 -0.59
C GLY A 31 -1.66 -8.47 -0.96
N ASP A 32 -2.41 -7.96 0.01
CA ASP A 32 -3.26 -6.78 -0.18
C ASP A 32 -2.43 -5.54 -0.48
N LEU A 33 -1.31 -5.35 0.23
CA LEU A 33 -0.38 -4.26 -0.03
C LEU A 33 0.20 -4.36 -1.43
N GLN A 34 0.63 -5.55 -1.84
CA GLN A 34 1.17 -5.78 -3.18
C GLN A 34 0.14 -5.44 -4.26
N ALA A 35 -1.11 -5.86 -4.09
CA ALA A 35 -2.19 -5.54 -5.02
C ALA A 35 -2.44 -4.03 -5.08
N GLN A 36 -2.41 -3.35 -3.94
CA GLN A 36 -2.58 -1.90 -3.88
C GLN A 36 -1.42 -1.17 -4.56
N GLN A 37 -0.18 -1.59 -4.32
CA GLN A 37 1.01 -1.05 -4.98
C GLN A 37 0.94 -1.24 -6.49
N ASN A 38 0.50 -2.40 -6.95
CA ASN A 38 0.33 -2.69 -8.38
C ASN A 38 -0.70 -1.75 -9.01
N ARG A 39 -1.82 -1.49 -8.33
CA ARG A 39 -2.85 -0.56 -8.82
C ARG A 39 -2.32 0.87 -8.88
N ILE A 40 -1.59 1.32 -7.86
CA ILE A 40 -0.97 2.64 -7.83
C ILE A 40 0.01 2.77 -8.99
N ASN A 41 0.89 1.81 -9.18
CA ASN A 41 1.89 1.82 -10.24
C ASN A 41 1.23 1.81 -11.63
N ALA A 42 0.17 1.04 -11.82
CA ALA A 42 -0.58 1.01 -13.07
C ALA A 42 -1.24 2.36 -13.38
N GLN A 43 -1.83 2.99 -12.37
CA GLN A 43 -2.44 4.30 -12.51
C GLN A 43 -1.42 5.35 -12.94
N TYR A 44 -0.26 5.38 -12.30
CA TYR A 44 0.80 6.33 -12.64
C TYR A 44 1.47 6.01 -13.97
N ALA A 45 1.55 4.75 -14.35
CA ALA A 45 2.02 4.35 -15.68
C ALA A 45 1.12 4.91 -16.78
N GLN A 46 -0.20 4.90 -16.58
CA GLN A 46 -1.14 5.51 -17.53
C GLN A 46 -0.99 7.03 -17.58
N GLN A 47 -0.77 7.68 -16.43
CA GLN A 47 -0.51 9.12 -16.40
C GLN A 47 0.78 9.46 -17.13
N ALA A 48 1.84 8.68 -16.94
CA ALA A 48 3.12 8.85 -17.63
C ALA A 48 2.94 8.74 -19.16
N LYS A 49 2.17 7.75 -19.59
CA LYS A 49 1.86 7.56 -21.01
C LYS A 49 1.09 8.75 -21.57
N SER A 50 0.13 9.28 -20.83
CA SER A 50 -0.63 10.48 -21.21
C SER A 50 0.28 11.69 -21.35
N LEU A 51 1.22 11.90 -20.42
CA LEU A 51 2.19 12.99 -20.48
C LEU A 51 3.13 12.85 -21.70
N ASP A 52 3.58 11.63 -21.99
CA ASP A 52 4.41 11.36 -23.16
C ASP A 52 3.65 11.65 -24.47
N ASN A 53 2.37 11.29 -24.51
CA ASN A 53 1.51 11.59 -25.66
C ASN A 53 1.34 13.11 -25.84
N GLN A 54 1.15 13.84 -24.77
CA GLN A 54 1.08 15.30 -24.79
C GLN A 54 2.37 15.92 -25.31
N ARG A 55 3.51 15.41 -24.82
CA ARG A 55 4.82 15.87 -25.29
C ARG A 55 5.00 15.63 -26.79
N ASN A 56 4.65 14.43 -27.26
CA ASN A 56 4.76 14.08 -28.67
C ASN A 56 3.83 14.93 -29.54
N TRP A 57 2.60 15.14 -29.07
CA TRP A 57 1.63 16.00 -29.76
C TRP A 57 2.13 17.44 -29.85
N GLN A 58 2.69 17.98 -28.77
CA GLN A 58 3.26 19.33 -28.73
C GLN A 58 4.42 19.46 -29.69
N ALA A 59 5.29 18.46 -29.77
CA ALA A 59 6.41 18.45 -30.70
C ALA A 59 5.92 18.48 -32.14
N GLN A 60 4.90 17.69 -32.49
CA GLN A 60 4.30 17.68 -33.82
C GLN A 60 3.62 19.02 -34.12
N ALA A 61 2.86 19.56 -33.16
CA ALA A 61 2.19 20.85 -33.35
C ALA A 61 3.18 21.99 -33.60
N SER A 62 4.28 22.00 -32.85
CA SER A 62 5.34 23.01 -33.04
C SER A 62 6.04 22.89 -34.39
N SER A 63 6.32 21.67 -34.84
CA SER A 63 6.88 21.41 -36.17
C SER A 63 5.96 21.87 -37.27
N MET A 64 4.67 21.57 -37.16
CA MET A 64 3.66 21.97 -38.13
C MET A 64 3.52 23.49 -38.22
N ALA A 65 3.49 24.16 -37.07
CA ALA A 65 3.42 25.61 -36.97
C ALA A 65 4.65 26.28 -37.61
N ALA A 66 5.84 25.76 -37.33
CA ALA A 66 7.09 26.25 -37.95
C ALA A 66 7.07 26.08 -39.47
N SER A 67 6.58 24.93 -39.93
CA SER A 67 6.46 24.64 -41.35
C SER A 67 5.48 25.59 -42.06
N ARG A 68 4.33 25.87 -41.43
CA ARG A 68 3.32 26.78 -41.96
C ARG A 68 3.82 28.23 -42.10
N ASN A 69 4.68 28.64 -41.18
CA ASN A 69 5.21 30.00 -41.17
C ASN A 69 6.48 30.17 -42.05
N GLY A 70 6.79 29.18 -42.88
CA GLY A 70 7.99 29.20 -43.69
C GLY A 70 9.26 29.07 -42.88
N GLY A 71 9.10 28.73 -41.62
CA GLY A 71 10.18 28.76 -40.67
C GLY A 71 10.83 27.42 -40.44
N SER A 72 11.36 26.81 -41.46
CA SER A 72 12.36 25.77 -41.24
C SER A 72 13.67 26.36 -40.74
N PHE A 73 13.65 27.65 -40.42
CA PHE A 73 14.79 28.35 -39.83
C PHE A 73 14.78 28.17 -38.34
N GLY A 74 15.16 27.06 -37.97
CA GLY A 74 15.89 26.74 -36.79
C GLY A 74 15.24 27.15 -35.50
N GLY A 75 14.83 27.77 -34.94
CA GLY A 75 14.73 28.00 -33.50
C GLY A 75 13.33 28.01 -32.91
N SER A 76 12.27 28.32 -33.65
CA SER A 76 10.95 28.50 -33.04
C SER A 76 10.30 27.19 -32.62
N SER A 77 10.46 26.14 -33.40
CA SER A 77 9.95 24.81 -33.05
C SER A 77 10.72 24.20 -31.87
N GLU A 78 12.04 24.27 -31.93
CA GLU A 78 12.91 23.79 -30.86
C GLU A 78 12.69 24.57 -29.58
N LEU A 79 12.54 25.90 -29.69
CA LEU A 79 12.30 26.75 -28.52
C LEU A 79 10.94 26.45 -27.89
N ALA A 80 9.90 26.26 -28.68
CA ALA A 80 8.57 25.91 -28.20
C ALA A 80 8.58 24.55 -27.49
N ASN A 81 9.27 23.57 -28.06
CA ASN A 81 9.41 22.24 -27.46
C ASN A 81 10.20 22.31 -26.14
N LYS A 82 11.29 23.07 -26.13
CA LYS A 82 12.10 23.27 -24.92
C LYS A 82 11.29 23.96 -23.82
N LYS A 83 10.52 24.98 -24.19
CA LYS A 83 9.64 25.69 -23.26
C LYS A 83 8.59 24.77 -22.67
N PHE A 84 7.92 23.99 -23.51
CA PHE A 84 6.93 23.01 -23.05
C PHE A 84 7.57 21.98 -22.13
N TYR A 85 8.73 21.44 -22.51
CA TYR A 85 9.43 20.45 -21.74
C TYR A 85 9.80 20.98 -20.35
N GLN A 86 10.41 22.16 -20.29
CA GLN A 86 10.88 22.74 -19.04
C GLN A 86 9.77 23.31 -18.17
N GLN A 87 8.73 23.89 -18.74
CA GLN A 87 7.70 24.61 -18.01
C GLN A 87 6.46 23.77 -17.71
N SER A 88 6.21 22.74 -18.49
CA SER A 88 5.00 21.94 -18.37
C SER A 88 5.29 20.47 -18.15
N TYR A 89 6.14 19.86 -18.99
CA TYR A 89 6.38 18.42 -18.95
C TYR A 89 7.19 17.99 -17.72
N VAL A 90 8.35 18.62 -17.49
CA VAL A 90 9.23 18.26 -16.37
C VAL A 90 8.53 18.50 -15.03
N PRO A 91 7.89 19.65 -14.77
CA PRO A 91 7.13 19.84 -13.55
C PRO A 91 6.00 18.83 -13.37
N ALA A 92 5.28 18.48 -14.44
CA ALA A 92 4.19 17.50 -14.38
C ALA A 92 4.71 16.10 -14.03
N VAL A 93 5.82 15.68 -14.63
CA VAL A 93 6.46 14.39 -14.33
C VAL A 93 6.95 14.38 -12.88
N THR A 94 7.59 15.46 -12.44
CA THR A 94 8.08 15.57 -11.06
C THR A 94 6.93 15.48 -10.06
N GLN A 95 5.84 16.20 -10.32
CA GLN A 95 4.65 16.17 -9.46
C GLN A 95 4.03 14.77 -9.43
N MET A 96 3.94 14.13 -10.59
CA MET A 96 3.42 12.77 -10.69
C MET A 96 4.27 11.78 -9.89
N GLN A 97 5.59 11.86 -10.01
CA GLN A 97 6.51 10.98 -9.28
C GLN A 97 6.42 11.21 -7.76
N THR A 98 6.30 12.48 -7.35
CA THR A 98 6.10 12.82 -5.93
C THR A 98 4.79 12.25 -5.41
N ASN A 99 3.71 12.40 -6.15
CA ASN A 99 2.40 11.86 -5.79
C ASN A 99 2.44 10.34 -5.70
N GLN A 100 3.09 9.68 -6.65
CA GLN A 100 3.24 8.23 -6.64
C GLN A 100 4.01 7.76 -5.39
N ALA A 101 5.12 8.42 -5.07
CA ALA A 101 5.91 8.10 -3.88
C ALA A 101 5.08 8.27 -2.60
N ASN A 102 4.28 9.35 -2.52
CA ASN A 102 3.40 9.59 -1.38
C ASN A 102 2.31 8.54 -1.27
N ASP A 103 1.69 8.16 -2.38
CA ASP A 103 0.64 7.14 -2.39
C ASP A 103 1.18 5.77 -1.97
N LEU A 104 2.37 5.40 -2.45
CA LEU A 104 3.02 4.16 -2.07
C LEU A 104 3.40 4.17 -0.58
N SER A 105 3.93 5.28 -0.10
CA SER A 105 4.29 5.45 1.32
C SER A 105 3.05 5.37 2.21
N ASN A 106 1.95 6.00 1.81
CA ASN A 106 0.68 5.95 2.56
C ASN A 106 0.11 4.54 2.61
N ALA A 107 0.16 3.81 1.48
CA ALA A 107 -0.28 2.42 1.42
C ALA A 107 0.53 1.53 2.36
N GLU A 108 1.84 1.69 2.39
CA GLU A 108 2.74 0.95 3.28
C GLU A 108 2.46 1.30 4.74
N SER A 109 2.28 2.59 5.06
CA SER A 109 1.96 3.03 6.42
C SER A 109 0.63 2.45 6.91
N GLN A 110 -0.40 2.44 6.07
CA GLN A 110 -1.69 1.86 6.40
C GLN A 110 -1.59 0.35 6.64
N ALA A 111 -0.82 -0.35 5.80
CA ALA A 111 -0.59 -1.78 5.95
C ALA A 111 0.15 -2.08 7.26
N ASN A 112 1.17 -1.30 7.60
CA ASN A 112 1.92 -1.46 8.84
C ASN A 112 1.04 -1.19 10.06
N GLN A 113 0.21 -0.16 10.01
CA GLN A 113 -0.71 0.18 11.10
C GLN A 113 -1.74 -0.93 11.31
N THR A 114 -2.31 -1.44 10.23
CA THR A 114 -3.26 -2.57 10.29
C THR A 114 -2.60 -3.81 10.90
N ARG A 115 -1.36 -4.10 10.48
CA ARG A 115 -0.62 -5.24 11.02
C ARG A 115 -0.36 -5.08 12.52
N LEU A 116 0.04 -3.88 12.95
CA LEU A 116 0.27 -3.62 14.38
C LEU A 116 -1.01 -3.75 15.18
N ASN A 117 -2.14 -3.28 14.66
CA ASN A 117 -3.44 -3.43 15.31
C ASN A 117 -3.84 -4.90 15.45
N LEU A 118 -3.62 -5.69 14.40
CA LEU A 118 -3.92 -7.13 14.42
C LEU A 118 -2.99 -7.88 15.37
N GLN A 119 -1.71 -7.53 15.40
CA GLN A 119 -0.76 -8.11 16.34
C GLN A 119 -1.14 -7.79 17.80
N SER A 120 -1.61 -6.56 18.05
CA SER A 120 -2.12 -6.14 19.33
C SER A 120 -3.37 -6.95 19.73
N GLN A 121 -4.29 -7.16 18.80
CA GLN A 121 -5.47 -8.00 19.02
C GLN A 121 -5.07 -9.44 19.34
N LEU A 122 -4.08 -9.96 18.63
CA LEU A 122 -3.57 -11.32 18.89
C LEU A 122 -2.97 -11.43 20.28
N ALA A 123 -2.17 -10.45 20.70
CA ALA A 123 -1.59 -10.41 22.04
C ALA A 123 -2.68 -10.34 23.12
N SER A 124 -3.73 -9.54 22.90
CA SER A 124 -4.87 -9.44 23.82
C SER A 124 -5.62 -10.76 23.91
N LEU A 125 -5.78 -11.44 22.79
CA LEU A 125 -6.45 -12.74 22.73
C LEU A 125 -5.66 -13.81 23.51
N GLU A 126 -4.34 -13.82 23.34
CA GLU A 126 -3.47 -14.74 24.08
C GLU A 126 -3.51 -14.47 25.58
N ASP A 127 -3.51 -13.20 25.98
CA ASP A 127 -3.62 -12.80 27.38
C ASP A 127 -4.97 -13.22 27.96
N GLU A 128 -6.06 -13.01 27.24
CA GLU A 128 -7.41 -13.43 27.64
C GLU A 128 -7.49 -14.95 27.79
N ALA A 129 -6.90 -15.69 26.86
CA ALA A 129 -6.85 -17.15 26.91
C ALA A 129 -6.10 -17.63 28.18
N SER A 130 -4.98 -16.99 28.49
CA SER A 130 -4.21 -17.32 29.70
C SER A 130 -5.00 -17.05 30.98
N ARG A 131 -5.67 -15.91 31.05
CA ARG A 131 -6.51 -15.57 32.22
C ARG A 131 -7.66 -16.54 32.38
N TYR A 132 -8.31 -16.90 31.31
CA TYR A 132 -9.42 -17.85 31.31
C TYR A 132 -8.93 -19.24 31.79
N ALA A 133 -7.76 -19.67 31.29
CA ALA A 133 -7.17 -20.94 31.72
C ALA A 133 -6.86 -20.94 33.21
N MET A 134 -6.33 -19.84 33.76
CA MET A 134 -6.05 -19.72 35.17
C MET A 134 -7.34 -19.75 36.02
N GLN A 135 -8.38 -19.07 35.57
CA GLN A 135 -9.69 -19.09 36.21
C GLN A 135 -10.26 -20.51 36.29
N ARG A 136 -10.16 -21.24 35.17
CA ARG A 136 -10.63 -22.63 35.14
C ARG A 136 -9.83 -23.54 36.05
N TYR A 137 -8.51 -23.34 36.11
CA TYR A 137 -7.65 -24.08 37.00
C TYR A 137 -7.99 -23.80 38.45
N ASP A 138 -8.14 -22.54 38.83
CA ASP A 138 -8.50 -22.16 40.22
C ASP A 138 -9.86 -22.75 40.61
N ALA A 139 -10.84 -22.72 39.72
CA ALA A 139 -12.15 -23.31 39.96
C ALA A 139 -12.06 -24.82 40.13
N ALA A 140 -11.23 -25.49 39.33
CA ALA A 140 -11.03 -26.93 39.43
C ALA A 140 -10.33 -27.32 40.72
N VAL A 141 -9.34 -26.55 41.15
CA VAL A 141 -8.65 -26.75 42.44
C VAL A 141 -9.61 -26.54 43.62
N ALA A 142 -10.43 -25.51 43.53
CA ALA A 142 -11.41 -25.21 44.59
C ALA A 142 -12.48 -26.31 44.68
N ALA A 143 -12.77 -27.03 43.62
CA ALA A 143 -13.74 -28.13 43.59
C ALA A 143 -13.17 -29.44 44.15
N GLU A 144 -11.86 -29.56 44.30
CA GLU A 144 -11.20 -30.70 44.90
C GLU A 144 -11.31 -30.58 46.43
#